data_7d9795c7a575c56755089c50ea72d8a7
#
_entry.id   7d9795c7a575c56755089c50ea72d8a7
#
_cell.length_a   1.000
_cell.length_b   1.000
_cell.length_c   1.000
_cell.angle_alpha   90.00
_cell.angle_beta   90.00
_cell.angle_gamma   90.00
#
_symmetry.space_group_name_H-M   'P 1'
#
loop_
_entity.id
_entity.type
_entity.pdbx_description
1 polymer ?
#
loop_
_entity_poly.entity_id
_entity_poly.type
_entity_poly.pdbx_seq_one_letter_code
_entity_poly.pdbx_strand_id
1 'polypeptide(L)'
;MRGTLRIAVFTAAAMLLLAGSARADDDPTRAEYVEQVEPICQANTEANQRILKNVKTKARSKSPSQVRKAGSQFIQASAAFGAATQKLATVPRPAADDTRLLRWFKSLGIVKEKLFKLGKALKAGEKILAAHEQVRVERASNAANNVGFVFEFHYCHLSASNFT
;
A
#
# COMPACT_ATOMS: atom_id res chain seq x y z
N MET A 1 -24.75 88.61 3.93
CA MET A 1 -23.81 87.88 4.74
C MET A 1 -24.21 86.39 4.67
N ARG A 2 -23.40 85.60 3.97
CA ARG A 2 -23.81 84.25 3.53
C ARG A 2 -23.02 83.20 4.37
N GLY A 3 -23.73 82.48 5.21
CA GLY A 3 -23.16 81.36 6.00
C GLY A 3 -23.27 80.06 5.20
N THR A 4 -22.14 79.45 4.90
CA THR A 4 -22.06 78.20 4.21
C THR A 4 -22.12 77.02 5.19
N LEU A 5 -23.19 76.22 5.07
CA LEU A 5 -23.44 75.00 5.82
C LEU A 5 -22.58 73.91 5.21
N ARG A 6 -21.60 73.35 5.97
CA ARG A 6 -20.79 72.19 5.58
C ARG A 6 -21.48 70.94 6.10
N ILE A 7 -21.99 70.13 5.16
CA ILE A 7 -22.54 68.82 5.44
C ILE A 7 -21.35 67.81 5.49
N ALA A 8 -21.11 67.21 6.64
CA ALA A 8 -20.16 66.15 6.81
C ALA A 8 -20.83 64.81 6.45
N VAL A 9 -20.39 64.18 5.37
CA VAL A 9 -20.84 62.85 4.96
C VAL A 9 -20.00 61.83 5.73
N PHE A 10 -20.59 61.12 6.68
CA PHE A 10 -20.00 59.95 7.33
C PHE A 10 -20.18 58.73 6.41
N THR A 11 -19.12 58.34 5.73
CA THR A 11 -19.05 57.05 5.04
C THR A 11 -18.77 55.97 6.07
N ALA A 12 -19.79 55.20 6.42
CA ALA A 12 -19.64 53.98 7.19
C ALA A 12 -19.02 52.89 6.31
N ALA A 13 -17.73 52.59 6.53
CA ALA A 13 -17.06 51.45 5.93
C ALA A 13 -17.54 50.17 6.60
N ALA A 14 -18.42 49.42 5.93
CA ALA A 14 -18.80 48.07 6.31
C ALA A 14 -17.60 47.15 6.02
N MET A 15 -16.84 46.79 7.07
CA MET A 15 -15.88 45.69 7.03
C MET A 15 -16.69 44.38 6.97
N LEU A 16 -16.80 43.81 5.78
CA LEU A 16 -17.15 42.40 5.58
C LEU A 16 -16.02 41.55 6.14
N LEU A 17 -16.22 41.03 7.36
CA LEU A 17 -15.44 39.92 7.89
C LEU A 17 -15.73 38.69 7.00
N LEU A 18 -14.87 38.45 6.01
CA LEU A 18 -14.73 37.16 5.37
C LEU A 18 -14.25 36.21 6.44
N ALA A 19 -15.19 35.60 7.16
CA ALA A 19 -14.94 34.39 7.92
C ALA A 19 -14.50 33.34 6.88
N GLY A 20 -13.20 33.28 6.63
CA GLY A 20 -12.58 32.15 5.95
C GLY A 20 -12.95 30.92 6.78
N SER A 21 -13.89 30.14 6.26
CA SER A 21 -14.11 28.78 6.73
C SER A 21 -12.75 28.11 6.57
N ALA A 22 -12.00 27.98 7.68
CA ALA A 22 -10.91 27.02 7.73
C ALA A 22 -11.59 25.69 7.33
N ARG A 23 -11.34 25.24 6.09
CA ARG A 23 -11.56 23.87 5.73
C ARG A 23 -10.71 23.11 6.74
N ALA A 24 -11.35 22.48 7.71
CA ALA A 24 -10.77 21.31 8.33
C ALA A 24 -10.30 20.48 7.13
N ASP A 25 -9.01 20.14 7.05
CA ASP A 25 -8.53 19.15 6.11
C ASP A 25 -9.48 17.98 6.31
N ASP A 26 -10.36 17.74 5.33
CA ASP A 26 -11.39 16.72 5.45
C ASP A 26 -10.60 15.42 5.47
N ASP A 27 -10.52 14.85 6.68
CA ASP A 27 -9.90 13.56 6.91
C ASP A 27 -10.52 12.56 5.92
N PRO A 28 -9.74 11.87 5.08
CA PRO A 28 -10.30 11.06 4.03
C PRO A 28 -11.20 9.98 4.63
N THR A 29 -12.31 9.73 3.99
CA THR A 29 -13.16 8.59 4.33
C THR A 29 -12.45 7.28 3.98
N ARG A 30 -12.91 6.17 4.56
CA ARG A 30 -12.41 4.84 4.21
C ARG A 30 -12.57 4.55 2.71
N ALA A 31 -13.70 4.95 2.12
CA ALA A 31 -13.98 4.73 0.69
C ALA A 31 -12.99 5.49 -0.20
N GLU A 32 -12.73 6.75 0.09
CA GLU A 32 -11.73 7.57 -0.62
C GLU A 32 -10.31 7.00 -0.47
N TYR A 33 -9.96 6.50 0.72
CA TYR A 33 -8.68 5.82 0.93
C TYR A 33 -8.57 4.55 0.06
N VAL A 34 -9.61 3.71 0.04
CA VAL A 34 -9.65 2.50 -0.80
C VAL A 34 -9.49 2.86 -2.28
N GLU A 35 -10.23 3.86 -2.77
CA GLU A 35 -10.14 4.32 -4.15
C GLU A 35 -8.71 4.77 -4.53
N GLN A 36 -7.99 5.42 -3.61
CA GLN A 36 -6.62 5.88 -3.84
C GLN A 36 -5.58 4.75 -3.81
N VAL A 37 -5.77 3.73 -2.97
CA VAL A 37 -4.78 2.65 -2.80
C VAL A 37 -4.96 1.50 -3.79
N GLU A 38 -6.17 1.23 -4.26
CA GLU A 38 -6.46 0.12 -5.19
C GLU A 38 -5.63 0.17 -6.49
N PRO A 39 -5.45 1.32 -7.17
CA PRO A 39 -4.59 1.39 -8.35
C PRO A 39 -3.12 1.04 -8.06
N ILE A 40 -2.61 1.38 -6.86
CA ILE A 40 -1.25 1.04 -6.45
C ILE A 40 -1.11 -0.48 -6.27
N CYS A 41 -2.10 -1.10 -5.64
CA CYS A 41 -2.16 -2.55 -5.45
C CYS A 41 -2.32 -3.29 -6.77
N GLN A 42 -3.16 -2.81 -7.67
CA GLN A 42 -3.35 -3.38 -9.01
C GLN A 42 -2.01 -3.38 -9.79
N ALA A 43 -1.35 -2.24 -9.85
CA ALA A 43 -0.06 -2.11 -10.54
C ALA A 43 1.00 -3.07 -9.95
N ASN A 44 1.01 -3.25 -8.61
CA ASN A 44 1.89 -4.21 -7.95
C ASN A 44 1.53 -5.66 -8.30
N THR A 45 0.23 -6.00 -8.32
CA THR A 45 -0.24 -7.34 -8.69
C THR A 45 0.20 -7.69 -10.10
N GLU A 46 -0.01 -6.80 -11.06
CA GLU A 46 0.41 -6.98 -12.46
C GLU A 46 1.94 -7.10 -12.59
N ALA A 47 2.70 -6.28 -11.85
CA ALA A 47 4.16 -6.37 -11.84
C ALA A 47 4.63 -7.72 -11.29
N ASN A 48 4.04 -8.19 -10.20
CA ASN A 48 4.38 -9.48 -9.61
C ASN A 48 3.99 -10.65 -10.49
N GLN A 49 2.85 -10.61 -11.18
CA GLN A 49 2.47 -11.63 -12.17
C GLN A 49 3.51 -11.75 -13.29
N ARG A 50 4.03 -10.62 -13.81
CA ARG A 50 5.10 -10.61 -14.80
C ARG A 50 6.41 -11.19 -14.25
N ILE A 51 6.83 -10.75 -13.06
CA ILE A 51 8.06 -11.20 -12.40
C ILE A 51 8.00 -12.70 -12.11
N LEU A 52 6.87 -13.19 -11.58
CA LEU A 52 6.71 -14.57 -11.13
C LEU A 52 6.23 -15.53 -12.23
N LYS A 53 6.20 -15.08 -13.49
CA LYS A 53 5.83 -15.94 -14.62
C LYS A 53 6.65 -17.24 -14.62
N ASN A 54 5.95 -18.39 -14.62
CA ASN A 54 6.53 -19.74 -14.58
C ASN A 54 7.40 -20.04 -13.34
N VAL A 55 7.26 -19.30 -12.25
CA VAL A 55 8.06 -19.48 -11.05
C VAL A 55 7.86 -20.86 -10.41
N LYS A 56 6.63 -21.38 -10.38
CA LYS A 56 6.30 -22.71 -9.85
C LYS A 56 7.06 -23.83 -10.57
N THR A 57 7.01 -23.81 -11.90
CA THR A 57 7.72 -24.78 -12.74
C THR A 57 9.23 -24.73 -12.48
N LYS A 58 9.79 -23.52 -12.42
CA LYS A 58 11.22 -23.33 -12.14
C LYS A 58 11.61 -23.80 -10.74
N ALA A 59 10.82 -23.45 -9.73
CA ALA A 59 11.10 -23.81 -8.33
C ALA A 59 11.06 -25.35 -8.11
N ARG A 60 10.19 -26.06 -8.84
CA ARG A 60 10.05 -27.52 -8.79
C ARG A 60 11.01 -28.26 -9.72
N SER A 61 11.78 -27.56 -10.53
CA SER A 61 12.71 -28.17 -11.49
C SER A 61 13.80 -28.98 -10.80
N LYS A 62 14.23 -30.06 -11.47
CA LYS A 62 15.44 -30.80 -11.07
C LYS A 62 16.73 -30.04 -11.37
N SER A 63 16.68 -29.05 -12.28
CA SER A 63 17.82 -28.22 -12.65
C SER A 63 18.12 -27.15 -11.59
N PRO A 64 19.31 -27.17 -10.95
CA PRO A 64 19.69 -26.16 -9.96
C PRO A 64 19.67 -24.73 -10.52
N SER A 65 19.94 -24.55 -11.82
CA SER A 65 19.91 -23.23 -12.45
C SER A 65 18.49 -22.67 -12.52
N GLN A 66 17.48 -23.50 -12.81
CA GLN A 66 16.07 -23.09 -12.83
C GLN A 66 15.57 -22.73 -11.42
N VAL A 67 15.95 -23.54 -10.42
CA VAL A 67 15.60 -23.23 -9.00
C VAL A 67 16.21 -21.89 -8.58
N ARG A 68 17.47 -21.62 -8.92
CA ARG A 68 18.11 -20.32 -8.65
C ARG A 68 17.40 -19.17 -9.37
N LYS A 69 16.94 -19.37 -10.63
CA LYS A 69 16.13 -18.37 -11.35
C LYS A 69 14.83 -18.08 -10.62
N ALA A 70 14.12 -19.10 -10.15
CA ALA A 70 12.92 -18.91 -9.33
C ALA A 70 13.24 -18.09 -8.06
N GLY A 71 14.32 -18.40 -7.37
CA GLY A 71 14.76 -17.62 -6.21
C GLY A 71 15.01 -16.15 -6.53
N SER A 72 15.63 -15.86 -7.68
CA SER A 72 15.84 -14.48 -8.13
C SER A 72 14.51 -13.77 -8.41
N GLN A 73 13.51 -14.47 -8.99
CA GLN A 73 12.18 -13.91 -9.23
C GLN A 73 11.48 -13.56 -7.91
N PHE A 74 11.54 -14.40 -6.88
CA PHE A 74 10.96 -14.08 -5.57
C PHE A 74 11.65 -12.89 -4.88
N ILE A 75 12.96 -12.73 -5.03
CA ILE A 75 13.68 -11.56 -4.53
C ILE A 75 13.21 -10.28 -5.25
N GLN A 76 13.04 -10.33 -6.58
CA GLN A 76 12.52 -9.21 -7.36
C GLN A 76 11.07 -8.88 -6.97
N ALA A 77 10.22 -9.90 -6.81
CA ALA A 77 8.84 -9.71 -6.36
C ALA A 77 8.77 -9.08 -4.96
N SER A 78 9.64 -9.50 -4.05
CA SER A 78 9.77 -8.87 -2.71
C SER A 78 10.15 -7.40 -2.81
N ALA A 79 11.07 -7.04 -3.70
CA ALA A 79 11.47 -5.64 -3.91
C ALA A 79 10.33 -4.80 -4.49
N ALA A 80 9.63 -5.31 -5.53
CA ALA A 80 8.47 -4.65 -6.13
C ALA A 80 7.34 -4.45 -5.10
N PHE A 81 7.04 -5.49 -4.31
CA PHE A 81 6.06 -5.42 -3.23
C PHE A 81 6.44 -4.38 -2.16
N GLY A 82 7.72 -4.31 -1.79
CA GLY A 82 8.21 -3.29 -0.87
C GLY A 82 8.06 -1.87 -1.40
N ALA A 83 8.35 -1.65 -2.68
CA ALA A 83 8.17 -0.35 -3.32
C ALA A 83 6.68 0.07 -3.37
N ALA A 84 5.78 -0.87 -3.66
CA ALA A 84 4.34 -0.62 -3.60
C ALA A 84 3.88 -0.29 -2.18
N THR A 85 4.35 -1.03 -1.17
CA THR A 85 4.03 -0.76 0.24
C THR A 85 4.48 0.64 0.68
N GLN A 86 5.64 1.11 0.20
CA GLN A 86 6.11 2.47 0.45
C GLN A 86 5.17 3.52 -0.17
N LYS A 87 4.72 3.30 -1.42
CA LYS A 87 3.74 4.20 -2.07
C LYS A 87 2.40 4.21 -1.30
N LEU A 88 1.91 3.05 -0.89
CA LEU A 88 0.69 2.96 -0.08
C LEU A 88 0.80 3.78 1.22
N ALA A 89 1.97 3.77 1.86
CA ALA A 89 2.21 4.50 3.10
C ALA A 89 2.20 6.02 2.94
N THR A 90 2.31 6.56 1.71
CA THR A 90 2.22 8.01 1.45
C THR A 90 0.79 8.50 1.23
N VAL A 91 -0.18 7.59 1.06
CA VAL A 91 -1.59 7.97 0.90
C VAL A 91 -2.14 8.42 2.25
N PRO A 92 -2.81 9.59 2.32
CA PRO A 92 -3.46 10.07 3.54
C PRO A 92 -4.44 9.03 4.08
N ARG A 93 -4.32 8.71 5.37
CA ARG A 93 -5.12 7.66 6.01
C ARG A 93 -6.26 8.26 6.79
N PRO A 94 -7.47 7.64 6.78
CA PRO A 94 -8.56 8.03 7.66
C PRO A 94 -8.11 7.95 9.13
N ALA A 95 -8.28 9.00 9.92
CA ALA A 95 -7.90 9.02 11.33
C ALA A 95 -8.59 7.90 12.13
N ALA A 96 -9.84 7.61 11.81
CA ALA A 96 -10.60 6.51 12.42
C ALA A 96 -9.99 5.12 12.19
N ASP A 97 -9.24 4.94 11.10
CA ASP A 97 -8.63 3.67 10.71
C ASP A 97 -7.10 3.63 10.86
N ASP A 98 -6.47 4.73 11.28
CA ASP A 98 -5.00 4.88 11.31
C ASP A 98 -4.30 3.72 12.05
N THR A 99 -4.73 3.40 13.25
CA THR A 99 -4.18 2.29 14.04
C THR A 99 -4.30 0.93 13.32
N ARG A 100 -5.39 0.71 12.59
CA ARG A 100 -5.60 -0.54 11.83
C ARG A 100 -4.70 -0.56 10.59
N LEU A 101 -4.60 0.54 9.87
CA LEU A 101 -3.73 0.68 8.71
C LEU A 101 -2.26 0.53 9.08
N LEU A 102 -1.81 1.08 10.20
CA LEU A 102 -0.44 0.85 10.71
C LEU A 102 -0.17 -0.64 10.96
N ARG A 103 -1.13 -1.38 11.54
CA ARG A 103 -1.00 -2.84 11.70
C ARG A 103 -0.97 -3.56 10.36
N TRP A 104 -1.79 -3.12 9.40
CA TRP A 104 -1.78 -3.67 8.05
C TRP A 104 -0.42 -3.47 7.37
N PHE A 105 0.14 -2.26 7.38
CA PHE A 105 1.48 -1.98 6.85
C PHE A 105 2.57 -2.83 7.50
N LYS A 106 2.51 -3.01 8.82
CA LYS A 106 3.42 -3.93 9.52
C LYS A 106 3.30 -5.35 8.97
N SER A 107 2.09 -5.83 8.74
CA SER A 107 1.83 -7.16 8.15
C SER A 107 2.36 -7.27 6.72
N LEU A 108 2.17 -6.24 5.88
CA LEU A 108 2.76 -6.19 4.53
C LEU A 108 4.29 -6.25 4.59
N GLY A 109 4.93 -5.58 5.55
CA GLY A 109 6.37 -5.68 5.78
C GLY A 109 6.83 -7.10 6.07
N ILE A 110 6.04 -7.87 6.83
CA ILE A 110 6.31 -9.29 7.11
C ILE A 110 6.20 -10.13 5.82
N VAL A 111 5.17 -9.90 5.00
CA VAL A 111 5.02 -10.59 3.70
C VAL A 111 6.24 -10.35 2.82
N LYS A 112 6.68 -9.10 2.67
CA LYS A 112 7.90 -8.73 1.94
C LYS A 112 9.11 -9.53 2.43
N GLU A 113 9.31 -9.57 3.76
CA GLU A 113 10.44 -10.29 4.36
C GLU A 113 10.39 -11.79 4.04
N LYS A 114 9.22 -12.43 4.14
CA LYS A 114 9.08 -13.87 3.87
C LYS A 114 9.28 -14.20 2.39
N LEU A 115 8.79 -13.37 1.47
CA LEU A 115 9.08 -13.49 0.04
C LEU A 115 10.59 -13.41 -0.25
N PHE A 116 11.29 -12.48 0.39
CA PHE A 116 12.74 -12.36 0.25
C PHE A 116 13.46 -13.62 0.77
N LYS A 117 13.08 -14.13 1.97
CA LYS A 117 13.67 -15.34 2.56
C LYS A 117 13.42 -16.57 1.71
N LEU A 118 12.21 -16.74 1.17
CA LEU A 118 11.89 -17.79 0.22
C LEU A 118 12.83 -17.72 -1.01
N GLY A 119 13.00 -16.53 -1.58
CA GLY A 119 13.90 -16.32 -2.72
C GLY A 119 15.34 -16.67 -2.39
N LYS A 120 15.84 -16.30 -1.21
CA LYS A 120 17.20 -16.64 -0.75
C LYS A 120 17.39 -18.15 -0.59
N ALA A 121 16.44 -18.85 0.04
CA ALA A 121 16.49 -20.30 0.23
C ALA A 121 16.51 -21.04 -1.11
N LEU A 122 15.67 -20.64 -2.08
CA LEU A 122 15.70 -21.21 -3.44
C LEU A 122 17.02 -20.95 -4.15
N LYS A 123 17.61 -19.75 -4.02
CA LYS A 123 18.92 -19.45 -4.61
C LYS A 123 20.05 -20.29 -4.02
N ALA A 124 19.99 -20.58 -2.73
CA ALA A 124 20.93 -21.44 -2.04
C ALA A 124 20.71 -22.95 -2.32
N GLY A 125 19.57 -23.33 -2.92
CA GLY A 125 19.20 -24.73 -3.16
C GLY A 125 18.66 -25.43 -1.92
N GLU A 126 18.31 -24.68 -0.87
CA GLU A 126 17.81 -25.18 0.43
C GLU A 126 16.32 -25.50 0.34
N LYS A 127 15.98 -26.61 -0.32
CA LYS A 127 14.58 -26.97 -0.66
C LYS A 127 13.66 -27.06 0.57
N ILE A 128 14.15 -27.63 1.68
CA ILE A 128 13.37 -27.77 2.92
C ILE A 128 13.06 -26.37 3.50
N LEU A 129 14.08 -25.53 3.59
CA LEU A 129 13.91 -24.16 4.07
C LEU A 129 12.97 -23.37 3.15
N ALA A 130 13.10 -23.52 1.82
CA ALA A 130 12.20 -22.87 0.85
C ALA A 130 10.75 -23.30 1.06
N ALA A 131 10.46 -24.58 1.31
CA ALA A 131 9.12 -25.05 1.60
C ALA A 131 8.56 -24.44 2.90
N HIS A 132 9.39 -24.33 3.94
CA HIS A 132 9.01 -23.66 5.18
C HIS A 132 8.72 -22.17 4.97
N GLU A 133 9.57 -21.47 4.21
CA GLU A 133 9.34 -20.04 3.93
C GLU A 133 8.11 -19.83 3.06
N GLN A 134 7.77 -20.75 2.15
CA GLN A 134 6.52 -20.68 1.39
C GLN A 134 5.29 -20.68 2.31
N VAL A 135 5.23 -21.62 3.26
CA VAL A 135 4.14 -21.67 4.26
C VAL A 135 4.08 -20.37 5.09
N ARG A 136 5.25 -19.80 5.40
CA ARG A 136 5.31 -18.52 6.12
C ARG A 136 4.80 -17.34 5.28
N VAL A 137 5.05 -17.32 3.96
CA VAL A 137 4.45 -16.33 3.03
C VAL A 137 2.93 -16.42 3.09
N GLU A 138 2.38 -17.63 2.96
CA GLU A 138 0.93 -17.85 2.98
C GLU A 138 0.30 -17.35 4.31
N ARG A 139 0.90 -17.72 5.43
CA ARG A 139 0.43 -17.28 6.77
C ARG A 139 0.51 -15.76 6.94
N ALA A 140 1.60 -15.14 6.47
CA ALA A 140 1.77 -13.69 6.53
C ALA A 140 0.76 -12.96 5.64
N SER A 141 0.49 -13.48 4.43
CA SER A 141 -0.52 -12.93 3.52
C SER A 141 -1.92 -13.00 4.14
N ASN A 142 -2.29 -14.14 4.72
CA ASN A 142 -3.58 -14.31 5.40
C ASN A 142 -3.69 -13.36 6.60
N ALA A 143 -2.62 -13.18 7.38
CA ALA A 143 -2.62 -12.23 8.50
C ALA A 143 -2.81 -10.79 8.02
N ALA A 144 -2.17 -10.39 6.91
CA ALA A 144 -2.37 -9.07 6.32
C ALA A 144 -3.82 -8.87 5.82
N ASN A 145 -4.38 -9.89 5.15
CA ASN A 145 -5.76 -9.87 4.66
C ASN A 145 -6.77 -9.73 5.82
N ASN A 146 -6.56 -10.44 6.92
CA ASN A 146 -7.42 -10.35 8.10
C ASN A 146 -7.44 -8.94 8.70
N VAL A 147 -6.29 -8.25 8.72
CA VAL A 147 -6.24 -6.86 9.18
C VAL A 147 -6.94 -5.92 8.19
N GLY A 148 -6.75 -6.16 6.89
CA GLY A 148 -7.32 -5.36 5.79
C GLY A 148 -8.78 -5.66 5.46
N PHE A 149 -9.38 -6.70 6.05
CA PHE A 149 -10.71 -7.21 5.68
C PHE A 149 -11.81 -6.15 5.65
N VAL A 150 -11.82 -5.24 6.61
CA VAL A 150 -12.86 -4.19 6.72
C VAL A 150 -12.80 -3.12 5.63
N PHE A 151 -11.73 -3.09 4.84
CA PHE A 151 -11.58 -2.17 3.72
C PHE A 151 -12.14 -2.74 2.41
N GLU A 152 -12.51 -4.01 2.40
CA GLU A 152 -13.06 -4.71 1.23
C GLU A 152 -12.17 -4.58 -0.03
N PHE A 153 -10.86 -4.58 0.18
CA PHE A 153 -9.89 -4.44 -0.89
C PHE A 153 -10.05 -5.51 -1.97
N HIS A 154 -10.07 -5.08 -3.21
CA HIS A 154 -10.07 -5.98 -4.37
C HIS A 154 -8.64 -6.37 -4.79
N TYR A 155 -7.81 -5.39 -5.13
CA TYR A 155 -6.42 -5.63 -5.55
C TYR A 155 -5.43 -5.63 -4.40
N CYS A 156 -5.72 -4.94 -3.30
CA CYS A 156 -4.88 -4.95 -2.10
C CYS A 156 -5.06 -6.22 -1.27
N HIS A 157 -6.04 -7.07 -1.59
CA HIS A 157 -6.17 -8.42 -1.03
C HIS A 157 -5.06 -9.34 -1.58
N LEU A 158 -4.25 -9.92 -0.69
CA LEU A 158 -3.13 -10.77 -1.05
C LEU A 158 -3.59 -12.20 -1.31
N SER A 159 -3.58 -12.62 -2.57
CA SER A 159 -3.79 -14.03 -2.89
C SER A 159 -2.47 -14.78 -2.80
N ALA A 160 -2.40 -15.79 -1.92
CA ALA A 160 -1.24 -16.67 -1.82
C ALA A 160 -0.96 -17.38 -3.16
N SER A 161 -1.99 -17.65 -3.97
CA SER A 161 -1.84 -18.23 -5.30
C SER A 161 -1.05 -17.35 -6.27
N ASN A 162 -0.97 -16.04 -6.03
CA ASN A 162 -0.16 -15.12 -6.83
C ASN A 162 1.34 -15.29 -6.59
N PHE A 163 1.72 -15.88 -5.45
CA PHE A 163 3.11 -16.11 -5.03
C PHE A 163 3.53 -17.59 -5.03
N THR A 164 2.60 -18.49 -5.24
CA THR A 164 2.82 -19.94 -5.27
C THR A 164 2.28 -20.54 -6.53
#